data_991ddab6236914b67e07d09ac3657948
#
_entry.id   991ddab6236914b67e07d09ac3657948
#
_cell.length_a   1.000
_cell.length_b   1.000
_cell.length_c   1.000
_cell.angle_alpha   90.00
_cell.angle_beta   90.00
_cell.angle_gamma   90.00
#
_symmetry.space_group_name_H-M   'P 1'
#
loop_
_entity.id
_entity.type
_entity.pdbx_description
1 polymer ?
#
loop_
_entity_poly.entity_id
_entity_poly.type
_entity_poly.pdbx_seq_one_letter_code
_entity_poly.pdbx_strand_id
1 'polypeptide(L)'
;GRDGIGGATGSSKSHDVKSIETAGAEVQKGNPVEERKIQRLFRNKAVSEKVVRCNDFGAGGVCVAVGELAPGLDIDLDAVLKKYDGLTGTELAISESQERMAIVVNDYDVDFIKAECAKENLEVVQVATVTDTNRLVMKHMGKDIVNISRDFLDAAGAKRYQNIEVELPDFESTPFDEEERNDFVDTTKEVLSRLSVASQKGLVERFDSSIGNGTVLSPYGGRTYHSETEGMAALIPVLGKETTTASLMAYGYNPKISKWSPYHGAMYAVVESVAKIVAMGGNYHTIRFSFQEYFEKLLDDPKRWGKPLVALLGANRVQQELKLPSIGGKDSMSGTFENISVPPTLVSFAITASDVHDVMTPEAKEAGHILAEVQIKKDQFRVFDFDHLQKQYDAIQDLMKQKKIYSAYTVKDGGVIEAVCKMAFGNGLGAAFNTDHTLASYVEKNYGNIVVEVKSEKDLVGLDYRVVATLNDSEKFSYGMDTISIQEAYAINKAPLESVYPTREKAPTQEIKVAECKTRSTLKAKQYIETPLVVIPVFPGTNCEYDSAKA
;
A
#
# COMPACT_ATOMS: atom_id res chain seq x y z
N GLY A 1 -0.14 14.52 -20.54
CA GLY A 1 1.27 14.86 -20.79
C GLY A 1 1.63 14.78 -22.25
N ARG A 2 2.67 15.47 -22.62
CA ARG A 2 3.26 15.39 -23.94
C ARG A 2 4.59 14.67 -23.84
N ASP A 3 4.92 13.90 -24.83
CA ASP A 3 6.02 12.95 -24.92
C ASP A 3 7.35 13.34 -24.25
N GLY A 4 7.98 12.34 -23.73
CA GLY A 4 9.38 12.31 -23.32
C GLY A 4 10.07 11.09 -23.93
N ILE A 5 11.38 11.18 -24.16
CA ILE A 5 12.18 10.06 -24.67
C ILE A 5 12.91 9.41 -23.50
N GLY A 6 12.80 8.09 -23.38
CA GLY A 6 13.64 7.28 -22.50
C GLY A 6 13.21 7.15 -21.05
N GLY A 7 12.02 7.63 -20.64
CA GLY A 7 11.60 7.66 -19.24
C GLY A 7 11.54 6.32 -18.55
N ALA A 8 10.92 5.32 -19.15
CA ALA A 8 10.63 4.08 -18.43
C ALA A 8 11.55 2.91 -18.75
N THR A 9 12.44 3.04 -19.67
CA THR A 9 13.48 2.02 -19.86
C THR A 9 14.38 1.89 -18.62
N GLY A 10 14.36 2.88 -17.73
CA GLY A 10 15.07 2.88 -16.46
C GLY A 10 14.67 1.76 -15.51
N SER A 11 13.38 1.39 -15.44
CA SER A 11 12.91 0.31 -14.55
C SER A 11 13.38 -1.09 -14.95
N SER A 12 13.78 -1.27 -16.22
CA SER A 12 14.26 -2.53 -16.78
C SER A 12 15.78 -2.60 -16.97
N LYS A 13 16.50 -1.54 -16.61
CA LYS A 13 17.97 -1.49 -16.66
C LYS A 13 18.57 -1.64 -15.28
N SER A 14 19.72 -2.29 -15.21
CA SER A 14 20.56 -2.17 -14.01
C SER A 14 21.19 -0.80 -13.98
N HIS A 15 21.15 -0.18 -12.84
CA HIS A 15 21.79 1.10 -12.61
C HIS A 15 23.24 0.92 -12.17
N ASP A 16 24.10 1.83 -12.58
CA ASP A 16 25.47 2.02 -12.13
C ASP A 16 25.66 3.46 -11.65
N VAL A 17 26.84 3.82 -11.15
CA VAL A 17 27.11 5.18 -10.66
C VAL A 17 26.89 6.23 -11.74
N LYS A 18 27.20 5.91 -13.01
CA LYS A 18 26.97 6.84 -14.14
C LYS A 18 25.47 7.06 -14.40
N SER A 19 24.63 6.05 -14.15
CA SER A 19 23.17 6.20 -14.28
C SER A 19 22.63 7.26 -13.33
N ILE A 20 23.20 7.42 -12.13
CA ILE A 20 22.77 8.43 -11.15
C ILE A 20 23.09 9.85 -11.68
N GLU A 21 24.22 10.02 -12.35
CA GLU A 21 24.63 11.30 -12.92
C GLU A 21 23.86 11.67 -14.19
N THR A 22 23.52 10.69 -15.02
CA THR A 22 22.87 10.88 -16.33
C THR A 22 21.36 10.75 -16.31
N ALA A 23 20.79 10.03 -15.34
CA ALA A 23 19.37 9.69 -15.28
C ALA A 23 18.45 10.82 -14.79
N GLY A 24 18.97 11.99 -14.48
CA GLY A 24 18.15 13.13 -14.04
C GLY A 24 17.10 13.57 -15.08
N ALA A 25 17.34 13.29 -16.37
CA ALA A 25 16.40 13.53 -17.46
C ALA A 25 15.40 12.37 -17.69
N GLU A 26 15.70 11.20 -17.15
CA GLU A 26 14.86 9.99 -17.27
C GLU A 26 13.81 9.89 -16.16
N VAL A 27 13.94 10.71 -15.11
CA VAL A 27 12.95 10.76 -14.02
C VAL A 27 11.70 11.46 -14.50
N GLN A 28 10.61 10.72 -14.55
CA GLN A 28 9.31 11.29 -14.87
C GLN A 28 8.81 12.16 -13.72
N LYS A 29 8.35 13.35 -14.07
CA LYS A 29 7.70 14.25 -13.12
C LYS A 29 6.21 14.09 -13.24
N GLY A 30 5.55 13.73 -12.15
CA GLY A 30 4.09 13.68 -12.06
C GLY A 30 3.45 15.02 -12.40
N ASN A 31 2.26 14.96 -12.99
CA ASN A 31 1.41 16.12 -13.25
C ASN A 31 0.04 15.91 -12.59
N PRO A 32 -0.08 16.20 -11.28
CA PRO A 32 -1.31 15.90 -10.53
C PRO A 32 -2.54 16.63 -11.05
N VAL A 33 -2.36 17.78 -11.73
CA VAL A 33 -3.47 18.51 -12.34
C VAL A 33 -4.07 17.73 -13.51
N GLU A 34 -3.23 17.22 -14.43
CA GLU A 34 -3.69 16.40 -15.55
C GLU A 34 -4.26 15.07 -15.04
N GLU A 35 -3.61 14.45 -14.08
CA GLU A 35 -4.11 13.22 -13.42
C GLU A 35 -5.51 13.42 -12.85
N ARG A 36 -5.73 14.53 -12.14
CA ARG A 36 -7.05 14.85 -11.56
C ARG A 36 -8.13 15.03 -12.63
N LYS A 37 -7.81 15.70 -13.73
CA LYS A 37 -8.74 15.88 -14.86
C LYS A 37 -9.11 14.52 -15.50
N ILE A 38 -8.11 13.66 -15.72
CA ILE A 38 -8.33 12.30 -16.25
C ILE A 38 -9.23 11.50 -15.31
N GLN A 39 -8.96 11.52 -14.00
CA GLN A 39 -9.82 10.86 -13.00
C GLN A 39 -11.26 11.36 -13.06
N ARG A 40 -11.47 12.67 -13.21
CA ARG A 40 -12.81 13.25 -13.33
C ARG A 40 -13.52 12.79 -14.60
N LEU A 41 -12.81 12.74 -15.71
CA LEU A 41 -13.34 12.25 -16.99
C LEU A 41 -13.83 10.80 -16.86
N PHE A 42 -12.98 9.90 -16.33
CA PHE A 42 -13.32 8.48 -16.18
C PHE A 42 -14.40 8.21 -15.12
N ARG A 43 -14.62 9.12 -14.16
CA ARG A 43 -15.76 9.04 -13.23
C ARG A 43 -17.09 9.39 -13.87
N ASN A 44 -17.10 10.05 -15.02
CA ASN A 44 -18.31 10.29 -15.77
C ASN A 44 -18.78 8.97 -16.38
N LYS A 45 -19.88 8.43 -15.86
CA LYS A 45 -20.46 7.15 -16.30
C LYS A 45 -20.73 7.13 -17.81
N ALA A 46 -21.21 8.25 -18.37
CA ALA A 46 -21.47 8.35 -19.80
C ALA A 46 -20.19 8.21 -20.66
N VAL A 47 -19.03 8.55 -20.10
CA VAL A 47 -17.72 8.35 -20.74
C VAL A 47 -17.25 6.91 -20.55
N SER A 48 -17.20 6.43 -19.30
CA SER A 48 -16.64 5.13 -18.99
C SER A 48 -17.39 3.96 -19.64
N GLU A 49 -18.71 4.07 -19.83
CA GLU A 49 -19.53 3.06 -20.53
C GLU A 49 -19.24 2.97 -22.03
N LYS A 50 -18.60 3.97 -22.63
CA LYS A 50 -18.23 4.01 -24.05
C LYS A 50 -16.81 3.53 -24.32
N VAL A 51 -16.00 3.39 -23.28
CA VAL A 51 -14.62 2.89 -23.38
C VAL A 51 -14.64 1.37 -23.51
N VAL A 52 -14.24 0.88 -24.69
CA VAL A 52 -14.15 -0.56 -24.99
C VAL A 52 -12.90 -1.17 -24.37
N ARG A 53 -11.76 -0.48 -24.48
CA ARG A 53 -10.48 -0.82 -23.86
C ARG A 53 -9.73 0.45 -23.46
N CYS A 54 -8.87 0.29 -22.48
CA CYS A 54 -8.07 1.39 -21.95
C CYS A 54 -6.71 0.87 -21.51
N ASN A 55 -5.67 1.66 -21.71
CA ASN A 55 -4.32 1.41 -21.20
C ASN A 55 -3.66 2.72 -20.80
N ASP A 56 -2.79 2.68 -19.79
CA ASP A 56 -1.97 3.82 -19.41
C ASP A 56 -0.72 3.92 -20.31
N PHE A 57 -0.04 5.06 -20.24
CA PHE A 57 1.24 5.25 -20.91
C PHE A 57 2.38 5.06 -19.92
N GLY A 58 3.09 3.96 -20.08
CA GLY A 58 4.30 3.63 -19.36
C GLY A 58 5.43 3.24 -20.31
N ALA A 59 6.25 2.29 -19.86
CA ALA A 59 7.37 1.78 -20.64
C ALA A 59 6.94 1.27 -22.02
N GLY A 60 7.71 1.62 -23.04
CA GLY A 60 7.43 1.30 -24.43
C GLY A 60 6.54 2.31 -25.16
N GLY A 61 6.02 3.32 -24.45
CA GLY A 61 5.30 4.46 -25.05
C GLY A 61 4.12 4.04 -25.90
N VAL A 62 4.01 4.64 -27.10
CA VAL A 62 2.91 4.36 -28.05
C VAL A 62 2.87 2.90 -28.50
N CYS A 63 4.04 2.26 -28.66
CA CYS A 63 4.12 0.85 -29.05
C CYS A 63 3.36 -0.07 -28.09
N VAL A 64 3.41 0.22 -26.80
CA VAL A 64 2.74 -0.57 -25.76
C VAL A 64 1.36 -0.01 -25.48
N ALA A 65 1.27 1.26 -25.07
CA ALA A 65 0.01 1.85 -24.63
C ALA A 65 -1.12 1.79 -25.69
N VAL A 66 -0.79 2.02 -26.96
CA VAL A 66 -1.73 1.93 -28.07
C VAL A 66 -1.61 0.57 -28.75
N GLY A 67 -0.38 0.10 -29.00
CA GLY A 67 -0.11 -1.09 -29.79
C GLY A 67 -0.66 -2.40 -29.22
N GLU A 68 -1.00 -2.46 -27.93
CA GLU A 68 -1.56 -3.64 -27.26
C GLU A 68 -3.10 -3.61 -27.14
N LEU A 69 -3.74 -2.50 -27.54
CA LEU A 69 -5.20 -2.34 -27.35
C LEU A 69 -6.05 -3.23 -28.27
N ALA A 70 -5.53 -3.61 -29.43
CA ALA A 70 -6.24 -4.49 -30.37
C ALA A 70 -5.27 -5.34 -31.20
N PRO A 71 -5.70 -6.50 -31.73
CA PRO A 71 -4.88 -7.35 -32.58
C PRO A 71 -4.44 -6.69 -33.89
N GLY A 72 -5.34 -5.93 -34.52
CA GLY A 72 -5.05 -5.17 -35.73
C GLY A 72 -5.16 -3.66 -35.46
N LEU A 73 -4.10 -2.91 -35.77
CA LEU A 73 -4.02 -1.47 -35.54
C LEU A 73 -3.22 -0.77 -36.62
N ASP A 74 -3.80 0.31 -37.16
CA ASP A 74 -3.10 1.32 -37.97
C ASP A 74 -2.88 2.56 -37.08
N ILE A 75 -1.61 2.85 -36.76
CA ILE A 75 -1.21 3.96 -35.87
C ILE A 75 -0.55 5.04 -36.73
N ASP A 76 -1.06 6.27 -36.61
CA ASP A 76 -0.47 7.47 -37.18
C ASP A 76 0.36 8.20 -36.13
N LEU A 77 1.69 8.07 -36.20
CA LEU A 77 2.60 8.72 -35.27
C LEU A 77 2.69 10.23 -35.48
N ASP A 78 2.30 10.73 -36.66
CA ASP A 78 2.28 12.16 -36.93
C ASP A 78 1.18 12.88 -36.12
N ALA A 79 0.13 12.15 -35.74
CA ALA A 79 -0.97 12.64 -34.90
C ALA A 79 -0.60 12.70 -33.39
N VAL A 80 0.50 12.08 -32.97
CA VAL A 80 0.92 12.09 -31.56
C VAL A 80 1.33 13.49 -31.13
N LEU A 81 0.74 13.99 -30.03
CA LEU A 81 1.09 15.31 -29.50
C LEU A 81 2.51 15.33 -28.93
N LYS A 82 3.29 16.29 -29.35
CA LYS A 82 4.72 16.44 -29.04
C LYS A 82 4.99 17.68 -28.20
N LYS A 83 6.04 17.64 -27.38
CA LYS A 83 6.57 18.82 -26.67
C LYS A 83 7.42 19.69 -27.60
N TYR A 84 8.13 19.09 -28.56
CA TYR A 84 9.04 19.73 -29.49
C TYR A 84 9.11 18.94 -30.79
N ASP A 85 9.51 19.61 -31.85
CA ASP A 85 9.68 19.01 -33.17
C ASP A 85 11.04 18.32 -33.32
N GLY A 86 11.16 17.51 -34.39
CA GLY A 86 12.41 16.85 -34.76
C GLY A 86 12.57 15.42 -34.26
N LEU A 87 11.51 14.85 -33.64
CA LEU A 87 11.49 13.43 -33.25
C LEU A 87 11.38 12.54 -34.49
N THR A 88 12.17 11.48 -34.52
CA THR A 88 12.07 10.41 -35.51
C THR A 88 10.83 9.53 -35.24
N GLY A 89 10.39 8.76 -36.24
CA GLY A 89 9.29 7.82 -36.05
C GLY A 89 9.56 6.79 -34.95
N THR A 90 10.80 6.33 -34.80
CA THR A 90 11.19 5.41 -33.71
C THR A 90 11.04 6.07 -32.36
N GLU A 91 11.52 7.29 -32.21
CA GLU A 91 11.40 8.04 -30.95
C GLU A 91 9.94 8.29 -30.58
N LEU A 92 9.10 8.63 -31.55
CA LEU A 92 7.65 8.79 -31.35
C LEU A 92 6.98 7.47 -30.93
N ALA A 93 7.37 6.37 -31.56
CA ALA A 93 6.80 5.05 -31.27
C ALA A 93 7.10 4.57 -29.83
N ILE A 94 8.26 4.93 -29.29
CA ILE A 94 8.66 4.54 -27.92
C ILE A 94 8.54 5.69 -26.92
N SER A 95 7.99 6.85 -27.32
CA SER A 95 7.88 8.01 -26.44
C SER A 95 6.96 7.73 -25.27
N GLU A 96 7.46 7.93 -24.08
CA GLU A 96 6.73 7.80 -22.85
C GLU A 96 6.39 9.16 -22.26
N SER A 97 5.17 9.31 -21.80
CA SER A 97 4.73 10.48 -21.06
C SER A 97 3.59 10.09 -20.17
N GLN A 98 3.79 10.16 -18.88
CA GLN A 98 2.75 9.81 -17.89
C GLN A 98 1.59 10.82 -17.91
N GLU A 99 0.54 10.51 -17.16
CA GLU A 99 -0.74 11.21 -17.19
C GLU A 99 -1.32 11.29 -18.62
N ARG A 100 -1.15 10.19 -19.38
CA ARG A 100 -1.87 9.91 -20.62
C ARG A 100 -2.61 8.58 -20.50
N MET A 101 -3.73 8.50 -21.20
CA MET A 101 -4.49 7.26 -21.35
C MET A 101 -4.78 7.03 -22.82
N ALA A 102 -4.59 5.79 -23.27
CA ALA A 102 -5.05 5.34 -24.57
C ALA A 102 -6.39 4.61 -24.40
N ILE A 103 -7.39 4.99 -25.16
CA ILE A 103 -8.71 4.36 -25.12
C ILE A 103 -9.16 3.93 -26.52
N VAL A 104 -9.89 2.82 -26.56
CA VAL A 104 -10.64 2.39 -27.76
C VAL A 104 -12.10 2.72 -27.55
N VAL A 105 -12.69 3.40 -28.51
CA VAL A 105 -14.11 3.72 -28.55
C VAL A 105 -14.67 3.41 -29.95
N ASN A 106 -16.00 3.28 -30.06
CA ASN A 106 -16.63 3.18 -31.36
C ASN A 106 -16.56 4.52 -32.13
N ASP A 107 -16.51 4.47 -33.45
CA ASP A 107 -16.38 5.67 -34.27
C ASP A 107 -17.49 6.69 -34.07
N TYR A 108 -18.72 6.27 -33.84
CA TYR A 108 -19.84 7.15 -33.52
C TYR A 108 -19.77 7.81 -32.13
N ASP A 109 -18.86 7.38 -31.24
CA ASP A 109 -18.62 7.95 -29.92
C ASP A 109 -17.44 8.94 -29.87
N VAL A 110 -16.66 9.01 -30.94
CA VAL A 110 -15.41 9.83 -30.96
C VAL A 110 -15.68 11.31 -30.66
N ASP A 111 -16.68 11.91 -31.29
CA ASP A 111 -16.99 13.33 -31.09
C ASP A 111 -17.55 13.59 -29.69
N PHE A 112 -18.32 12.65 -29.14
CA PHE A 112 -18.77 12.73 -27.75
C PHE A 112 -17.59 12.72 -26.80
N ILE A 113 -16.66 11.79 -26.95
CA ILE A 113 -15.46 11.71 -26.09
C ILE A 113 -14.62 12.98 -26.19
N LYS A 114 -14.41 13.51 -27.40
CA LYS A 114 -13.71 14.79 -27.59
C LYS A 114 -14.39 15.94 -26.85
N ALA A 115 -15.71 16.01 -26.90
CA ALA A 115 -16.49 17.03 -26.19
C ALA A 115 -16.38 16.89 -24.66
N GLU A 116 -16.41 15.69 -24.12
CA GLU A 116 -16.25 15.45 -22.68
C GLU A 116 -14.82 15.75 -22.21
N CYS A 117 -13.79 15.40 -22.99
CA CYS A 117 -12.41 15.80 -22.71
C CYS A 117 -12.25 17.33 -22.67
N ALA A 118 -12.88 18.04 -23.61
CA ALA A 118 -12.83 19.50 -23.65
C ALA A 118 -13.45 20.15 -22.41
N LYS A 119 -14.51 19.56 -21.84
CA LYS A 119 -15.12 20.06 -20.57
C LYS A 119 -14.14 20.00 -19.37
N GLU A 120 -13.27 19.01 -19.37
CA GLU A 120 -12.22 18.87 -18.35
C GLU A 120 -10.91 19.57 -18.75
N ASN A 121 -10.91 20.28 -19.87
CA ASN A 121 -9.71 20.91 -20.44
C ASN A 121 -8.55 19.91 -20.64
N LEU A 122 -8.89 18.73 -21.20
CA LEU A 122 -7.94 17.69 -21.59
C LEU A 122 -7.71 17.71 -23.09
N GLU A 123 -6.45 17.56 -23.48
CA GLU A 123 -6.10 17.33 -24.90
C GLU A 123 -6.45 15.89 -25.28
N VAL A 124 -7.07 15.71 -26.44
CA VAL A 124 -7.41 14.39 -26.98
C VAL A 124 -7.22 14.38 -28.50
N VAL A 125 -6.58 13.35 -29.00
CA VAL A 125 -6.35 13.13 -30.43
C VAL A 125 -6.62 11.67 -30.80
N GLN A 126 -7.10 11.46 -32.01
CA GLN A 126 -7.17 10.13 -32.58
C GLN A 126 -5.82 9.80 -33.20
N VAL A 127 -5.15 8.78 -32.70
CA VAL A 127 -3.82 8.35 -33.15
C VAL A 127 -3.83 7.00 -33.87
N ALA A 128 -4.95 6.27 -33.79
CA ALA A 128 -5.02 4.93 -34.38
C ALA A 128 -6.44 4.58 -34.84
N THR A 129 -6.51 3.61 -35.72
CA THR A 129 -7.75 2.93 -36.13
C THR A 129 -7.58 1.41 -35.91
N VAL A 130 -8.57 0.79 -35.27
CA VAL A 130 -8.63 -0.67 -35.14
C VAL A 130 -8.99 -1.28 -36.47
N THR A 131 -8.29 -2.33 -36.89
CA THR A 131 -8.46 -3.02 -38.16
C THR A 131 -8.65 -4.53 -37.94
N ASP A 132 -9.11 -5.23 -38.95
CA ASP A 132 -9.22 -6.69 -39.00
C ASP A 132 -7.98 -7.39 -39.62
N THR A 133 -6.93 -6.63 -39.87
CA THR A 133 -5.72 -7.11 -40.56
C THR A 133 -4.84 -8.03 -39.74
N ASN A 134 -5.07 -8.11 -38.44
CA ASN A 134 -4.21 -8.83 -37.48
C ASN A 134 -2.73 -8.40 -37.54
N ARG A 135 -2.51 -7.10 -37.79
CA ARG A 135 -1.16 -6.50 -37.91
C ARG A 135 -1.07 -5.22 -37.09
N LEU A 136 0.11 -5.00 -36.51
CA LEU A 136 0.50 -3.72 -35.96
C LEU A 136 1.21 -2.93 -37.06
N VAL A 137 0.61 -1.84 -37.50
CA VAL A 137 1.19 -0.93 -38.48
C VAL A 137 1.38 0.44 -37.84
N MET A 138 2.58 1.03 -37.96
CA MET A 138 2.85 2.39 -37.50
C MET A 138 3.42 3.19 -38.66
N LYS A 139 2.85 4.37 -38.88
CA LYS A 139 3.23 5.27 -39.99
C LYS A 139 3.81 6.56 -39.46
N HIS A 140 4.85 7.06 -40.15
CA HIS A 140 5.45 8.36 -39.92
C HIS A 140 5.86 8.98 -41.26
N MET A 141 5.43 10.21 -41.50
CA MET A 141 5.66 10.93 -42.77
C MET A 141 5.28 10.10 -44.01
N GLY A 142 4.11 9.42 -43.92
CA GLY A 142 3.58 8.60 -45.02
C GLY A 142 4.32 7.27 -45.26
N LYS A 143 5.23 6.86 -44.41
CA LYS A 143 5.98 5.58 -44.50
C LYS A 143 5.63 4.67 -43.35
N ASP A 144 5.51 3.39 -43.65
CA ASP A 144 5.42 2.34 -42.62
C ASP A 144 6.81 2.22 -41.95
N ILE A 145 6.89 2.51 -40.68
CA ILE A 145 8.09 2.29 -39.86
C ILE A 145 8.00 1.00 -39.07
N VAL A 146 6.77 0.51 -38.81
CA VAL A 146 6.48 -0.80 -38.25
C VAL A 146 5.36 -1.41 -39.07
N ASN A 147 5.51 -2.69 -39.45
CA ASN A 147 4.47 -3.46 -40.10
C ASN A 147 4.67 -4.95 -39.78
N ILE A 148 4.17 -5.39 -38.61
CA ILE A 148 4.43 -6.70 -38.05
C ILE A 148 3.10 -7.44 -37.82
N SER A 149 3.05 -8.73 -38.12
CA SER A 149 1.87 -9.55 -37.79
C SER A 149 1.72 -9.75 -36.28
N ARG A 150 0.49 -9.79 -35.81
CA ARG A 150 0.20 -10.06 -34.40
C ARG A 150 0.68 -11.45 -33.99
N ASP A 151 0.53 -12.44 -34.87
CA ASP A 151 1.00 -13.79 -34.61
C ASP A 151 2.52 -13.85 -34.31
N PHE A 152 3.32 -12.98 -34.98
CA PHE A 152 4.75 -12.87 -34.69
C PHE A 152 5.00 -12.22 -33.32
N LEU A 153 4.25 -11.16 -32.97
CA LEU A 153 4.37 -10.49 -31.68
C LEU A 153 3.96 -11.41 -30.54
N ASP A 154 2.83 -12.11 -30.68
CA ASP A 154 2.29 -12.98 -29.65
C ASP A 154 3.13 -14.26 -29.46
N ALA A 155 3.81 -14.72 -30.50
CA ALA A 155 4.72 -15.86 -30.42
C ALA A 155 6.06 -15.52 -29.72
N ALA A 156 6.34 -14.25 -29.44
CA ALA A 156 7.61 -13.77 -28.87
C ALA A 156 8.88 -14.37 -29.54
N GLY A 157 8.78 -14.82 -30.79
CA GLY A 157 9.84 -15.47 -31.55
C GLY A 157 10.07 -16.94 -31.15
N ALA A 158 11.32 -17.34 -30.96
CA ALA A 158 11.69 -18.73 -30.62
C ALA A 158 11.29 -19.11 -29.19
N LYS A 159 10.84 -20.35 -28.99
CA LYS A 159 10.66 -20.91 -27.65
C LYS A 159 11.96 -20.82 -26.86
N ARG A 160 11.88 -20.28 -25.67
CA ARG A 160 12.99 -20.22 -24.74
C ARG A 160 12.79 -21.25 -23.64
N TYR A 161 13.87 -21.92 -23.27
CA TYR A 161 13.89 -22.89 -22.18
C TYR A 161 14.93 -22.45 -21.17
N GLN A 162 14.57 -22.50 -19.89
CA GLN A 162 15.45 -22.19 -18.78
C GLN A 162 15.45 -23.36 -17.81
N ASN A 163 16.63 -23.80 -17.44
CA ASN A 163 16.79 -24.73 -16.33
C ASN A 163 16.61 -23.95 -15.01
N ILE A 164 15.88 -24.55 -14.10
CA ILE A 164 15.60 -23.94 -12.79
C ILE A 164 16.06 -24.90 -11.70
N GLU A 165 16.80 -24.38 -10.74
CA GLU A 165 17.22 -25.10 -9.54
C GLU A 165 16.62 -24.41 -8.31
N VAL A 166 15.90 -25.19 -7.49
CA VAL A 166 15.28 -24.71 -6.26
C VAL A 166 16.17 -25.06 -5.08
N GLU A 167 16.58 -24.07 -4.31
CA GLU A 167 17.30 -24.26 -3.06
C GLU A 167 16.30 -24.36 -1.90
N LEU A 168 16.43 -25.42 -1.09
CA LEU A 168 15.62 -25.56 0.13
C LEU A 168 16.17 -24.66 1.23
N PRO A 169 15.28 -24.08 2.08
CA PRO A 169 15.72 -23.28 3.21
C PRO A 169 16.37 -24.15 4.29
N ASP A 170 17.26 -23.54 5.05
CA ASP A 170 17.82 -24.15 6.26
C ASP A 170 16.80 -24.00 7.40
N PHE A 171 16.25 -25.13 7.88
CA PHE A 171 15.33 -25.16 9.02
C PHE A 171 16.02 -25.26 10.38
N GLU A 172 17.36 -25.46 10.42
CA GLU A 172 18.12 -25.42 11.67
C GLU A 172 18.47 -23.98 12.11
N SER A 173 18.44 -23.03 11.14
CA SER A 173 18.66 -21.61 11.40
C SER A 173 17.62 -20.78 10.64
N THR A 174 16.65 -20.25 11.35
CA THR A 174 15.51 -19.56 10.74
C THR A 174 15.43 -18.08 11.18
N PRO A 175 14.82 -17.19 10.40
CA PRO A 175 14.61 -15.81 10.82
C PRO A 175 13.58 -15.68 11.96
N PHE A 176 12.94 -16.78 12.36
CA PHE A 176 11.99 -16.84 13.46
C PHE A 176 12.64 -17.15 14.79
N ASP A 177 13.90 -17.60 14.78
CA ASP A 177 14.65 -17.92 15.98
C ASP A 177 14.97 -16.62 16.74
N GLU A 178 14.74 -16.63 18.04
CA GLU A 178 15.01 -15.52 18.94
C GLU A 178 15.96 -16.00 20.06
N GLU A 179 16.84 -15.10 20.50
CA GLU A 179 17.72 -15.34 21.63
C GLU A 179 16.93 -15.39 22.94
N GLU A 180 17.48 -16.04 23.97
CA GLU A 180 16.90 -16.00 25.32
C GLU A 180 16.80 -14.55 25.81
N ARG A 181 15.67 -14.24 26.45
CA ARG A 181 15.36 -12.92 26.98
C ARG A 181 15.10 -12.99 28.48
N ASN A 182 15.84 -12.21 29.25
CA ASN A 182 15.78 -12.25 30.71
C ASN A 182 15.45 -10.89 31.34
N ASP A 183 15.52 -9.81 30.58
CA ASP A 183 15.22 -8.45 31.01
C ASP A 183 14.16 -7.83 30.14
N PHE A 184 13.04 -7.44 30.74
CA PHE A 184 11.91 -6.87 30.03
C PHE A 184 12.21 -5.50 29.44
N VAL A 185 12.92 -4.64 30.19
CA VAL A 185 13.20 -3.27 29.75
C VAL A 185 14.16 -3.29 28.57
N ASP A 186 15.24 -4.05 28.66
CA ASP A 186 16.24 -4.15 27.60
C ASP A 186 15.65 -4.83 26.35
N THR A 187 14.82 -5.87 26.54
CA THR A 187 14.10 -6.53 25.44
C THR A 187 13.16 -5.55 24.74
N THR A 188 12.37 -4.79 25.49
CA THR A 188 11.44 -3.80 24.91
C THR A 188 12.20 -2.72 24.15
N LYS A 189 13.32 -2.22 24.67
CA LYS A 189 14.17 -1.24 24.00
C LYS A 189 14.77 -1.78 22.70
N GLU A 190 15.28 -3.00 22.73
CA GLU A 190 15.86 -3.66 21.55
C GLU A 190 14.79 -3.84 20.47
N VAL A 191 13.63 -4.41 20.82
CA VAL A 191 12.52 -4.64 19.88
C VAL A 191 12.06 -3.33 19.24
N LEU A 192 11.80 -2.31 20.05
CA LEU A 192 11.29 -1.02 19.56
C LEU A 192 12.30 -0.24 18.71
N SER A 193 13.60 -0.51 18.86
CA SER A 193 14.66 0.10 18.06
C SER A 193 15.02 -0.63 16.78
N ARG A 194 14.46 -1.81 16.51
CA ARG A 194 14.65 -2.52 15.25
C ARG A 194 14.16 -1.66 14.07
N LEU A 195 14.91 -1.57 12.98
CA LEU A 195 14.50 -0.79 11.80
C LEU A 195 13.16 -1.25 11.22
N SER A 196 12.85 -2.53 11.33
CA SER A 196 11.57 -3.12 10.91
C SER A 196 10.37 -2.75 11.82
N VAL A 197 10.67 -2.29 13.04
CA VAL A 197 9.67 -1.91 14.05
C VAL A 197 9.62 -0.40 14.26
N ALA A 198 10.73 0.30 13.99
CA ALA A 198 10.87 1.75 14.21
C ALA A 198 9.77 2.56 13.50
N SER A 199 9.35 3.64 14.16
CA SER A 199 8.32 4.52 13.63
C SER A 199 8.79 5.25 12.38
N GLN A 200 7.97 5.19 11.32
CA GLN A 200 8.19 5.90 10.06
C GLN A 200 7.54 7.30 10.04
N LYS A 201 7.15 7.83 11.20
CA LYS A 201 6.37 9.06 11.31
C LYS A 201 7.00 10.24 10.57
N GLY A 202 8.29 10.46 10.72
CA GLY A 202 8.99 11.55 10.05
C GLY A 202 8.98 11.44 8.53
N LEU A 203 8.93 10.23 7.96
CA LEU A 203 8.75 10.03 6.53
C LEU A 203 7.30 10.28 6.12
N VAL A 204 6.34 9.69 6.84
CA VAL A 204 4.91 9.77 6.53
C VAL A 204 4.39 11.20 6.59
N GLU A 205 4.80 11.99 7.59
CA GLU A 205 4.37 13.38 7.76
C GLU A 205 4.89 14.35 6.69
N ARG A 206 5.79 13.90 5.79
CA ARG A 206 6.20 14.67 4.61
C ARG A 206 5.18 14.64 3.48
N PHE A 207 4.20 13.76 3.55
CA PHE A 207 3.15 13.58 2.56
C PHE A 207 1.80 14.00 3.15
N ASP A 208 0.92 14.50 2.29
CA ASP A 208 -0.45 14.82 2.65
C ASP A 208 -1.28 13.52 2.73
N SER A 209 -1.64 13.13 3.96
CA SER A 209 -2.43 11.92 4.24
C SER A 209 -3.95 12.13 4.17
N SER A 210 -4.40 13.38 3.96
CA SER A 210 -5.83 13.75 3.95
C SER A 210 -6.32 14.23 2.58
N ILE A 211 -5.61 13.91 1.51
CA ILE A 211 -5.93 14.32 0.15
C ILE A 211 -7.34 13.89 -0.25
N GLY A 212 -8.11 14.85 -0.77
CA GLY A 212 -9.44 14.61 -1.32
C GLY A 212 -10.55 14.44 -0.28
N ASN A 213 -10.27 14.69 1.00
CA ASN A 213 -11.27 14.66 2.09
C ASN A 213 -12.02 13.31 2.19
N GLY A 214 -11.38 12.24 1.75
CA GLY A 214 -11.93 10.88 1.82
C GLY A 214 -11.25 9.98 2.85
N THR A 215 -10.23 10.47 3.55
CA THR A 215 -9.47 9.68 4.53
C THR A 215 -10.34 9.25 5.70
N VAL A 216 -10.41 7.94 5.94
CA VAL A 216 -11.10 7.33 7.08
C VAL A 216 -10.10 6.96 8.17
N LEU A 217 -8.97 6.34 7.79
CA LEU A 217 -7.85 6.08 8.69
C LEU A 217 -6.69 7.02 8.34
N SER A 218 -6.28 7.84 9.27
CA SER A 218 -5.00 8.54 9.22
C SER A 218 -3.83 7.56 9.43
N PRO A 219 -2.61 7.85 8.95
CA PRO A 219 -1.46 6.96 9.16
C PRO A 219 -1.13 6.68 10.63
N TYR A 220 -1.53 7.54 11.51
CA TYR A 220 -1.42 7.40 12.96
C TYR A 220 -2.76 7.71 13.62
N GLY A 221 -3.06 7.02 14.72
CA GLY A 221 -4.30 7.17 15.47
C GLY A 221 -4.08 7.49 16.95
N GLY A 222 -5.20 7.65 17.64
CA GLY A 222 -5.26 7.96 19.06
C GLY A 222 -5.11 9.46 19.38
N ARG A 223 -5.33 9.79 20.62
CA ARG A 223 -5.29 11.16 21.14
C ARG A 223 -3.94 11.86 20.96
N THR A 224 -2.84 11.10 21.02
CA THR A 224 -1.48 11.62 20.83
C THR A 224 -1.00 11.52 19.39
N TYR A 225 -1.76 10.85 18.51
CA TYR A 225 -1.37 10.59 17.12
C TYR A 225 -0.05 9.77 17.02
N HIS A 226 0.05 8.70 17.83
CA HIS A 226 1.26 7.87 17.93
C HIS A 226 1.05 6.38 17.61
N SER A 227 -0.18 5.88 17.54
CA SER A 227 -0.45 4.51 17.10
C SER A 227 -0.47 4.42 15.59
N GLU A 228 0.46 3.64 15.03
CA GLU A 228 0.55 3.41 13.58
C GLU A 228 -0.64 2.59 13.10
N THR A 229 -1.30 3.02 12.02
CA THR A 229 -2.31 2.21 11.35
C THR A 229 -1.66 1.15 10.47
N GLU A 230 -2.33 0.02 10.30
CA GLU A 230 -1.76 -1.11 9.57
C GLU A 230 -1.99 -1.06 8.05
N GLY A 231 -2.74 -0.08 7.60
CA GLY A 231 -3.05 0.17 6.21
C GLY A 231 -3.83 1.45 6.04
N MET A 232 -4.42 1.65 4.88
CA MET A 232 -5.25 2.82 4.59
C MET A 232 -6.72 2.43 4.51
N ALA A 233 -7.60 3.35 4.91
CA ALA A 233 -9.02 3.31 4.59
C ALA A 233 -9.44 4.69 4.10
N ALA A 234 -10.12 4.73 2.95
CA ALA A 234 -10.61 5.97 2.36
C ALA A 234 -11.97 5.75 1.69
N LEU A 235 -12.86 6.74 1.84
CA LEU A 235 -14.16 6.72 1.16
C LEU A 235 -13.98 6.66 -0.35
N ILE A 236 -14.79 5.85 -1.01
CA ILE A 236 -14.85 5.83 -2.47
C ILE A 236 -15.36 7.18 -2.95
N PRO A 237 -14.60 7.91 -3.79
CA PRO A 237 -15.03 9.20 -4.27
C PRO A 237 -16.21 9.05 -5.26
N VAL A 238 -17.33 9.68 -4.93
CA VAL A 238 -18.53 9.74 -5.79
C VAL A 238 -18.86 11.20 -6.12
N LEU A 239 -19.33 11.46 -7.34
CA LEU A 239 -19.66 12.81 -7.78
C LEU A 239 -21.08 13.17 -7.35
N GLY A 240 -21.22 14.28 -6.63
CA GLY A 240 -22.52 14.85 -6.25
C GLY A 240 -23.38 13.96 -5.34
N LYS A 241 -22.77 13.00 -4.65
CA LYS A 241 -23.43 12.10 -3.70
C LYS A 241 -22.47 11.78 -2.55
N GLU A 242 -23.02 11.22 -1.48
CA GLU A 242 -22.29 10.68 -0.35
C GLU A 242 -22.30 9.16 -0.40
N THR A 243 -21.31 8.53 0.25
CA THR A 243 -21.20 7.08 0.40
C THR A 243 -20.57 6.74 1.72
N THR A 244 -20.97 5.61 2.30
CA THR A 244 -20.30 4.98 3.45
C THR A 244 -19.33 3.89 3.02
N THR A 245 -19.22 3.63 1.72
CA THR A 245 -18.28 2.63 1.21
C THR A 245 -16.86 3.18 1.22
N ALA A 246 -15.97 2.49 1.91
CA ALA A 246 -14.54 2.76 1.94
C ALA A 246 -13.76 1.66 1.23
N SER A 247 -12.66 2.03 0.57
CA SER A 247 -11.62 1.08 0.17
C SER A 247 -10.63 0.92 1.30
N LEU A 248 -10.25 -0.33 1.59
CA LEU A 248 -9.19 -0.68 2.53
C LEU A 248 -8.05 -1.31 1.75
N MET A 249 -6.83 -0.90 2.07
CA MET A 249 -5.62 -1.46 1.46
C MET A 249 -4.55 -1.67 2.53
N ALA A 250 -3.91 -2.83 2.48
CA ALA A 250 -2.76 -3.16 3.31
C ALA A 250 -1.70 -3.89 2.48
N TYR A 251 -0.46 -3.89 2.97
CA TYR A 251 0.61 -4.64 2.33
C TYR A 251 1.31 -5.56 3.32
N GLY A 252 1.99 -6.59 2.79
CA GLY A 252 2.85 -7.48 3.56
C GLY A 252 4.16 -7.73 2.82
N TYR A 253 5.26 -7.77 3.57
CA TYR A 253 6.59 -8.13 3.10
C TYR A 253 7.60 -8.19 4.25
N ASN A 254 8.45 -9.22 4.27
CA ASN A 254 9.58 -9.28 5.18
C ASN A 254 10.85 -9.75 4.44
N PRO A 255 11.89 -8.88 4.33
CA PRO A 255 13.10 -9.20 3.59
C PRO A 255 13.93 -10.32 4.21
N LYS A 256 13.88 -10.50 5.54
CA LYS A 256 14.62 -11.58 6.23
C LYS A 256 14.03 -12.95 5.92
N ILE A 257 12.68 -13.06 5.98
CA ILE A 257 11.97 -14.30 5.63
C ILE A 257 12.18 -14.62 4.15
N SER A 258 12.03 -13.61 3.27
CA SER A 258 12.23 -13.79 1.83
C SER A 258 13.65 -14.21 1.46
N LYS A 259 14.66 -13.70 2.18
CA LYS A 259 16.06 -14.05 1.99
C LYS A 259 16.36 -15.49 2.44
N TRP A 260 15.73 -15.93 3.53
CA TRP A 260 15.84 -17.30 4.03
C TRP A 260 15.12 -18.29 3.11
N SER A 261 13.90 -17.95 2.69
CA SER A 261 13.09 -18.76 1.79
C SER A 261 12.13 -17.87 1.00
N PRO A 262 12.34 -17.69 -0.32
CA PRO A 262 11.41 -16.90 -1.14
C PRO A 262 9.98 -17.45 -1.12
N TYR A 263 9.81 -18.78 -0.98
CA TYR A 263 8.49 -19.42 -0.82
C TYR A 263 7.77 -18.93 0.43
N HIS A 264 8.45 -19.00 1.59
CA HIS A 264 7.87 -18.53 2.85
C HIS A 264 7.73 -17.01 2.85
N GLY A 265 8.71 -16.27 2.30
CA GLY A 265 8.63 -14.82 2.17
C GLY A 265 7.35 -14.37 1.48
N ALA A 266 7.03 -14.97 0.35
CA ALA A 266 5.80 -14.66 -0.39
C ALA A 266 4.53 -15.13 0.34
N MET A 267 4.53 -16.36 0.89
CA MET A 267 3.41 -16.88 1.66
C MET A 267 3.08 -15.97 2.87
N TYR A 268 4.10 -15.57 3.63
CA TYR A 268 3.95 -14.69 4.79
C TYR A 268 3.56 -13.26 4.38
N ALA A 269 4.06 -12.75 3.25
CA ALA A 269 3.66 -11.46 2.72
C ALA A 269 2.15 -11.40 2.42
N VAL A 270 1.61 -12.47 1.78
CA VAL A 270 0.18 -12.54 1.49
C VAL A 270 -0.63 -12.66 2.77
N VAL A 271 -0.26 -13.55 3.70
CA VAL A 271 -0.97 -13.72 4.99
C VAL A 271 -0.91 -12.43 5.82
N GLU A 272 0.24 -11.74 5.87
CA GLU A 272 0.37 -10.45 6.58
C GLU A 272 -0.59 -9.38 6.02
N SER A 273 -0.65 -9.25 4.68
CA SER A 273 -1.58 -8.29 4.07
C SER A 273 -3.05 -8.61 4.37
N VAL A 274 -3.43 -9.90 4.42
CA VAL A 274 -4.77 -10.35 4.81
C VAL A 274 -5.03 -10.07 6.30
N ALA A 275 -4.09 -10.40 7.18
CA ALA A 275 -4.21 -10.17 8.63
C ALA A 275 -4.45 -8.69 8.95
N LYS A 276 -3.73 -7.79 8.27
CA LYS A 276 -3.90 -6.33 8.41
C LYS A 276 -5.29 -5.87 7.97
N ILE A 277 -5.82 -6.40 6.87
CA ILE A 277 -7.21 -6.12 6.46
C ILE A 277 -8.20 -6.57 7.53
N VAL A 278 -8.01 -7.77 8.11
CA VAL A 278 -8.85 -8.26 9.21
C VAL A 278 -8.74 -7.34 10.43
N ALA A 279 -7.53 -6.96 10.83
CA ALA A 279 -7.31 -6.06 11.98
C ALA A 279 -7.96 -4.69 11.79
N MET A 280 -8.04 -4.20 10.55
CA MET A 280 -8.75 -2.95 10.20
C MET A 280 -10.28 -3.10 10.07
N GLY A 281 -10.85 -4.28 10.34
CA GLY A 281 -12.29 -4.53 10.23
C GLY A 281 -12.79 -4.82 8.80
N GLY A 282 -11.88 -5.00 7.84
CA GLY A 282 -12.22 -5.28 6.45
C GLY A 282 -12.64 -6.74 6.23
N ASN A 283 -13.58 -6.96 5.31
CA ASN A 283 -13.97 -8.30 4.91
C ASN A 283 -12.88 -8.95 4.05
N TYR A 284 -12.14 -9.92 4.62
CA TYR A 284 -11.05 -10.55 3.89
C TYR A 284 -11.53 -11.48 2.76
N HIS A 285 -12.73 -12.03 2.79
CA HIS A 285 -13.28 -12.88 1.72
C HIS A 285 -13.45 -12.17 0.37
N THR A 286 -13.48 -10.84 0.39
CA THR A 286 -13.63 -10.02 -0.82
C THR A 286 -12.32 -9.40 -1.32
N ILE A 287 -11.20 -9.74 -0.69
CA ILE A 287 -9.88 -9.24 -1.08
C ILE A 287 -9.58 -9.61 -2.54
N ARG A 288 -8.92 -8.66 -3.20
CA ARG A 288 -8.18 -8.87 -4.45
C ARG A 288 -6.74 -8.45 -4.23
N PHE A 289 -5.79 -9.29 -4.68
CA PHE A 289 -4.38 -8.97 -4.54
C PHE A 289 -3.82 -8.28 -5.78
N SER A 290 -2.78 -7.48 -5.55
CA SER A 290 -1.82 -7.06 -6.55
C SER A 290 -0.44 -7.35 -6.00
N PHE A 291 0.42 -8.02 -6.80
CA PHE A 291 1.76 -8.38 -6.35
C PHE A 291 2.81 -7.52 -7.05
N GLN A 292 3.77 -7.03 -6.28
CA GLN A 292 4.96 -6.37 -6.81
C GLN A 292 6.16 -7.28 -6.57
N GLU A 293 6.77 -7.73 -7.65
CA GLU A 293 7.97 -8.56 -7.60
C GLU A 293 9.21 -7.76 -8.01
N TYR A 294 10.31 -7.98 -7.29
CA TYR A 294 11.60 -7.40 -7.61
C TYR A 294 12.72 -8.34 -7.22
N PHE A 295 13.45 -8.81 -8.22
CA PHE A 295 14.51 -9.79 -8.05
C PHE A 295 15.81 -9.27 -8.63
N GLU A 296 16.94 -9.88 -8.21
CA GLU A 296 18.24 -9.67 -8.83
C GLU A 296 18.23 -10.04 -10.32
N LYS A 297 19.26 -9.62 -11.05
CA LYS A 297 19.46 -10.09 -12.43
C LYS A 297 19.58 -11.62 -12.45
N LEU A 298 18.71 -12.28 -13.19
CA LEU A 298 18.63 -13.74 -13.23
C LEU A 298 19.76 -14.35 -14.07
N LEU A 299 20.17 -13.69 -15.16
CA LEU A 299 21.18 -14.19 -16.11
C LEU A 299 20.83 -15.63 -16.57
N ASP A 300 21.82 -16.46 -16.83
CA ASP A 300 21.67 -17.89 -17.15
C ASP A 300 21.88 -18.79 -15.91
N ASP A 301 21.65 -18.24 -14.70
CA ASP A 301 21.86 -18.95 -13.43
C ASP A 301 20.58 -19.66 -12.98
N PRO A 302 20.53 -21.02 -13.00
CA PRO A 302 19.33 -21.77 -12.62
C PRO A 302 18.82 -21.50 -11.20
N LYS A 303 19.71 -21.20 -10.25
CA LYS A 303 19.35 -20.92 -8.85
C LYS A 303 18.68 -19.55 -8.72
N ARG A 304 19.17 -18.55 -9.47
CA ARG A 304 18.51 -17.23 -9.49
C ARG A 304 17.11 -17.31 -10.07
N TRP A 305 16.91 -18.13 -11.12
CA TRP A 305 15.59 -18.40 -11.70
C TRP A 305 14.68 -19.17 -10.75
N GLY A 306 15.25 -19.96 -9.83
CA GLY A 306 14.49 -20.64 -8.78
C GLY A 306 13.76 -19.71 -7.83
N LYS A 307 14.33 -18.54 -7.52
CA LYS A 307 13.80 -17.61 -6.52
C LYS A 307 12.42 -17.03 -6.89
N PRO A 308 12.21 -16.43 -8.06
CA PRO A 308 10.87 -15.96 -8.46
C PRO A 308 9.87 -17.11 -8.59
N LEU A 309 10.29 -18.28 -9.11
CA LEU A 309 9.40 -19.42 -9.21
C LEU A 309 8.83 -19.83 -7.84
N VAL A 310 9.69 -20.02 -6.84
CA VAL A 310 9.22 -20.47 -5.52
C VAL A 310 8.47 -19.37 -4.76
N ALA A 311 8.79 -18.09 -4.99
CA ALA A 311 8.02 -16.98 -4.45
C ALA A 311 6.58 -16.99 -4.99
N LEU A 312 6.42 -17.16 -6.30
CA LEU A 312 5.09 -17.31 -6.91
C LEU A 312 4.33 -18.52 -6.38
N LEU A 313 5.02 -19.66 -6.17
CA LEU A 313 4.38 -20.84 -5.57
C LEU A 313 3.90 -20.58 -4.15
N GLY A 314 4.67 -19.83 -3.34
CA GLY A 314 4.27 -19.44 -1.99
C GLY A 314 3.02 -18.54 -1.99
N ALA A 315 2.99 -17.53 -2.85
CA ALA A 315 1.83 -16.65 -3.01
C ALA A 315 0.60 -17.40 -3.56
N ASN A 316 0.81 -18.27 -4.55
CA ASN A 316 -0.26 -19.07 -5.14
C ASN A 316 -0.87 -20.04 -4.12
N ARG A 317 -0.06 -20.62 -3.24
CA ARG A 317 -0.58 -21.49 -2.15
C ARG A 317 -1.63 -20.77 -1.32
N VAL A 318 -1.34 -19.54 -0.87
CA VAL A 318 -2.29 -18.77 -0.06
C VAL A 318 -3.55 -18.40 -0.85
N GLN A 319 -3.39 -18.00 -2.13
CA GLN A 319 -4.53 -17.68 -2.99
C GLN A 319 -5.48 -18.86 -3.14
N GLN A 320 -4.94 -20.06 -3.35
CA GLN A 320 -5.74 -21.29 -3.49
C GLN A 320 -6.44 -21.67 -2.19
N GLU A 321 -5.74 -21.64 -1.07
CA GLU A 321 -6.28 -22.01 0.24
C GLU A 321 -7.38 -21.03 0.70
N LEU A 322 -7.14 -19.74 0.56
CA LEU A 322 -8.11 -18.71 0.93
C LEU A 322 -9.16 -18.41 -0.15
N LYS A 323 -8.99 -18.97 -1.36
CA LYS A 323 -9.84 -18.71 -2.55
C LYS A 323 -9.90 -17.23 -2.91
N LEU A 324 -8.78 -16.54 -2.80
CA LEU A 324 -8.64 -15.12 -3.05
C LEU A 324 -7.74 -14.88 -4.28
N PRO A 325 -8.26 -14.29 -5.37
CA PRO A 325 -7.49 -14.10 -6.58
C PRO A 325 -6.63 -12.83 -6.54
N SER A 326 -5.52 -12.86 -7.25
CA SER A 326 -4.80 -11.65 -7.68
C SER A 326 -5.42 -11.11 -8.97
N ILE A 327 -5.46 -9.79 -9.11
CA ILE A 327 -5.93 -9.09 -10.32
C ILE A 327 -4.79 -8.77 -11.29
N GLY A 328 -3.56 -8.90 -10.84
CA GLY A 328 -2.36 -8.58 -11.60
C GLY A 328 -1.21 -8.20 -10.68
N GLY A 329 -0.26 -7.50 -11.24
CA GLY A 329 0.93 -7.06 -10.53
C GLY A 329 1.98 -6.55 -11.51
N LYS A 330 3.20 -6.42 -11.03
CA LYS A 330 4.38 -6.07 -11.82
C LYS A 330 5.58 -6.86 -11.33
N ASP A 331 6.42 -7.28 -12.25
CA ASP A 331 7.69 -7.91 -11.96
C ASP A 331 8.86 -7.14 -12.58
N SER A 332 10.04 -7.27 -11.98
CA SER A 332 11.29 -6.76 -12.52
C SER A 332 12.46 -7.59 -12.01
N MET A 333 13.35 -7.97 -12.92
CA MET A 333 14.56 -8.75 -12.63
C MET A 333 15.82 -7.89 -12.80
N SER A 334 15.73 -6.61 -12.37
CA SER A 334 16.81 -5.62 -12.51
C SER A 334 17.41 -5.18 -11.16
N GLY A 335 17.09 -5.86 -10.08
CA GLY A 335 17.45 -5.52 -8.70
C GLY A 335 18.91 -5.80 -8.34
N THR A 336 19.85 -5.51 -9.24
CA THR A 336 21.28 -5.59 -8.99
C THR A 336 21.94 -4.25 -9.30
N PHE A 337 22.63 -3.70 -8.32
CA PHE A 337 23.46 -2.51 -8.44
C PHE A 337 24.90 -2.91 -8.12
N GLU A 338 25.78 -2.86 -9.11
CA GLU A 338 27.16 -3.34 -9.00
C GLU A 338 27.25 -4.74 -8.39
N ASN A 339 27.72 -4.87 -7.15
CA ASN A 339 27.85 -6.12 -6.39
C ASN A 339 26.76 -6.31 -5.34
N ILE A 340 25.77 -5.42 -5.27
CA ILE A 340 24.65 -5.50 -4.33
C ILE A 340 23.40 -5.97 -5.08
N SER A 341 22.75 -7.00 -4.56
CA SER A 341 21.47 -7.48 -5.06
C SER A 341 20.38 -7.30 -4.00
N VAL A 342 19.17 -6.94 -4.46
CA VAL A 342 18.00 -6.92 -3.58
C VAL A 342 17.70 -8.31 -3.04
N PRO A 343 17.15 -8.45 -1.82
CA PRO A 343 16.61 -9.74 -1.40
C PRO A 343 15.46 -10.15 -2.33
N PRO A 344 15.16 -11.46 -2.45
CA PRO A 344 13.97 -11.89 -3.18
C PRO A 344 12.75 -11.15 -2.68
N THR A 345 12.07 -10.42 -3.54
CA THR A 345 10.98 -9.54 -3.14
C THR A 345 9.69 -9.91 -3.86
N LEU A 346 8.67 -10.28 -3.08
CA LEU A 346 7.28 -10.30 -3.47
C LEU A 346 6.51 -9.54 -2.38
N VAL A 347 6.07 -8.34 -2.72
CA VAL A 347 5.18 -7.55 -1.86
C VAL A 347 3.74 -7.87 -2.23
N SER A 348 2.93 -8.23 -1.25
CA SER A 348 1.49 -8.42 -1.42
C SER A 348 0.75 -7.15 -1.04
N PHE A 349 -0.09 -6.66 -1.94
CA PHE A 349 -1.07 -5.63 -1.66
C PHE A 349 -2.46 -6.27 -1.65
N ALA A 350 -3.15 -6.19 -0.51
CA ALA A 350 -4.52 -6.66 -0.35
C ALA A 350 -5.48 -5.47 -0.40
N ILE A 351 -6.49 -5.54 -1.25
CA ILE A 351 -7.49 -4.47 -1.42
C ILE A 351 -8.88 -5.08 -1.23
N THR A 352 -9.72 -4.41 -0.45
CA THR A 352 -11.14 -4.75 -0.29
C THR A 352 -11.98 -3.49 -0.12
N ALA A 353 -13.30 -3.64 -0.20
CA ALA A 353 -14.25 -2.59 0.15
C ALA A 353 -15.01 -2.98 1.43
N SER A 354 -15.31 -1.99 2.27
CA SER A 354 -16.07 -2.16 3.50
C SER A 354 -16.95 -0.94 3.77
N ASP A 355 -17.91 -1.06 4.68
CA ASP A 355 -18.59 0.12 5.20
C ASP A 355 -17.67 0.87 6.19
N VAL A 356 -17.70 2.20 6.15
CA VAL A 356 -16.86 3.04 7.03
C VAL A 356 -17.11 2.78 8.52
N HIS A 357 -18.32 2.35 8.89
CA HIS A 357 -18.68 2.05 10.27
C HIS A 357 -18.09 0.74 10.81
N ASP A 358 -17.57 -0.11 9.92
CA ASP A 358 -16.87 -1.35 10.27
C ASP A 358 -15.36 -1.17 10.39
N VAL A 359 -14.84 0.00 9.94
CA VAL A 359 -13.40 0.27 9.99
C VAL A 359 -12.93 0.42 11.43
N MET A 360 -11.88 -0.35 11.77
CA MET A 360 -11.29 -0.41 13.11
C MET A 360 -10.00 0.40 13.15
N THR A 361 -9.80 1.16 14.23
CA THR A 361 -8.54 1.87 14.50
C THR A 361 -7.66 1.08 15.47
N PRO A 362 -6.32 1.14 15.35
CA PRO A 362 -5.43 0.25 16.09
C PRO A 362 -5.18 0.65 17.55
N GLU A 363 -5.37 1.92 17.93
CA GLU A 363 -5.05 2.38 19.27
C GLU A 363 -5.95 1.73 20.33
N ALA A 364 -5.34 1.31 21.44
CA ALA A 364 -6.04 0.79 22.62
C ALA A 364 -6.99 1.84 23.22
N LYS A 365 -8.20 1.44 23.63
CA LYS A 365 -9.31 2.35 23.93
C LYS A 365 -9.48 2.68 25.40
N GLU A 366 -9.42 1.68 26.29
CA GLU A 366 -9.84 1.88 27.67
C GLU A 366 -9.00 1.09 28.68
N ALA A 367 -8.64 1.74 29.80
CA ALA A 367 -8.02 1.05 30.91
C ALA A 367 -8.95 0.00 31.53
N GLY A 368 -8.39 -1.13 31.95
CA GLY A 368 -9.12 -2.28 32.44
C GLY A 368 -9.50 -3.30 31.36
N HIS A 369 -9.41 -2.94 30.08
CA HIS A 369 -9.55 -3.92 29.01
C HIS A 369 -8.33 -4.85 28.95
N ILE A 370 -8.52 -6.03 28.37
CA ILE A 370 -7.46 -7.00 28.14
C ILE A 370 -7.04 -7.02 26.67
N LEU A 371 -5.78 -7.30 26.46
CA LEU A 371 -5.21 -7.58 25.15
C LEU A 371 -4.97 -9.09 25.05
N ALA A 372 -5.53 -9.71 24.02
CA ALA A 372 -5.39 -11.13 23.76
C ALA A 372 -4.78 -11.35 22.37
N GLU A 373 -3.76 -12.20 22.29
CA GLU A 373 -3.20 -12.66 21.03
C GLU A 373 -4.01 -13.85 20.52
N VAL A 374 -4.65 -13.69 19.37
CA VAL A 374 -5.31 -14.78 18.64
C VAL A 374 -4.23 -15.53 17.86
N GLN A 375 -4.12 -16.82 18.11
CA GLN A 375 -3.04 -17.66 17.62
C GLN A 375 -3.41 -18.38 16.33
N ILE A 376 -2.51 -18.39 15.36
CA ILE A 376 -2.65 -19.14 14.11
C ILE A 376 -1.65 -20.28 14.07
N LYS A 377 -2.16 -21.50 13.90
CA LYS A 377 -1.33 -22.72 13.87
C LYS A 377 -0.50 -22.80 12.62
N LYS A 378 0.70 -23.33 12.78
CA LYS A 378 1.66 -23.65 11.72
C LYS A 378 2.22 -25.04 11.94
N ASP A 379 2.62 -25.69 10.86
CA ASP A 379 3.33 -26.99 10.95
C ASP A 379 4.84 -26.79 11.29
N GLN A 380 5.53 -27.90 11.40
CA GLN A 380 6.98 -27.91 11.67
C GLN A 380 7.84 -27.23 10.58
N PHE A 381 7.29 -27.06 9.39
CA PHE A 381 7.92 -26.35 8.28
C PHE A 381 7.49 -24.88 8.17
N ARG A 382 6.85 -24.34 9.22
CA ARG A 382 6.36 -22.96 9.27
C ARG A 382 5.28 -22.64 8.23
N VAL A 383 4.58 -23.63 7.70
CA VAL A 383 3.44 -23.46 6.81
C VAL A 383 2.16 -23.30 7.65
N PHE A 384 1.30 -22.36 7.28
CA PHE A 384 0.06 -22.09 8.00
C PHE A 384 -0.94 -23.23 7.87
N ASP A 385 -1.64 -23.54 8.97
CA ASP A 385 -2.89 -24.28 8.95
C ASP A 385 -3.99 -23.31 8.47
N PHE A 386 -4.31 -23.37 7.18
CA PHE A 386 -5.22 -22.41 6.55
C PHE A 386 -6.67 -22.58 6.99
N ASP A 387 -7.11 -23.80 7.36
CA ASP A 387 -8.44 -24.04 7.92
C ASP A 387 -8.57 -23.37 9.30
N HIS A 388 -7.53 -23.53 10.12
CA HIS A 388 -7.47 -22.85 11.40
C HIS A 388 -7.40 -21.32 11.24
N LEU A 389 -6.59 -20.80 10.33
CA LEU A 389 -6.48 -19.38 10.02
C LEU A 389 -7.82 -18.77 9.61
N GLN A 390 -8.53 -19.39 8.66
CA GLN A 390 -9.85 -18.92 8.22
C GLN A 390 -10.85 -18.90 9.36
N LYS A 391 -10.89 -19.98 10.15
CA LYS A 391 -11.78 -20.07 11.32
C LYS A 391 -11.52 -18.94 12.32
N GLN A 392 -10.24 -18.62 12.59
CA GLN A 392 -9.89 -17.55 13.53
C GLN A 392 -10.25 -16.18 12.98
N TYR A 393 -9.95 -15.91 11.70
CA TYR A 393 -10.27 -14.63 11.08
C TYR A 393 -11.77 -14.39 10.95
N ASP A 394 -12.56 -15.43 10.64
CA ASP A 394 -14.02 -15.34 10.64
C ASP A 394 -14.56 -15.00 12.03
N ALA A 395 -14.05 -15.67 13.07
CA ALA A 395 -14.44 -15.38 14.44
C ALA A 395 -14.07 -13.96 14.89
N ILE A 396 -12.88 -13.46 14.52
CA ILE A 396 -12.49 -12.05 14.78
C ILE A 396 -13.47 -11.10 14.10
N GLN A 397 -13.78 -11.29 12.81
CA GLN A 397 -14.71 -10.42 12.08
C GLN A 397 -16.12 -10.44 12.69
N ASP A 398 -16.60 -11.60 13.11
CA ASP A 398 -17.90 -11.71 13.75
C ASP A 398 -17.94 -10.99 15.12
N LEU A 399 -16.87 -11.07 15.89
CA LEU A 399 -16.76 -10.34 17.17
C LEU A 399 -16.63 -8.83 16.96
N MET A 400 -15.94 -8.37 15.91
CA MET A 400 -15.89 -6.96 15.52
C MET A 400 -17.28 -6.42 15.15
N LYS A 401 -18.04 -7.15 14.33
CA LYS A 401 -19.44 -6.79 14.00
C LYS A 401 -20.35 -6.75 15.24
N GLN A 402 -20.10 -7.60 16.22
CA GLN A 402 -20.80 -7.59 17.51
C GLN A 402 -20.31 -6.49 18.46
N LYS A 403 -19.32 -5.67 18.06
CA LYS A 403 -18.69 -4.61 18.87
C LYS A 403 -18.06 -5.14 20.16
N LYS A 404 -17.55 -6.37 20.15
CA LYS A 404 -16.84 -7.01 21.27
C LYS A 404 -15.34 -6.78 21.22
N ILE A 405 -14.77 -6.60 20.02
CA ILE A 405 -13.39 -6.18 19.80
C ILE A 405 -13.38 -4.67 19.61
N TYR A 406 -12.52 -3.97 20.35
CA TYR A 406 -12.43 -2.50 20.38
C TYR A 406 -11.28 -1.95 19.55
N SER A 407 -10.18 -2.70 19.45
CA SER A 407 -9.04 -2.42 18.59
C SER A 407 -8.29 -3.71 18.25
N ALA A 408 -7.49 -3.70 17.20
CA ALA A 408 -6.71 -4.85 16.78
C ALA A 408 -5.40 -4.43 16.11
N TYR A 409 -4.37 -5.27 16.23
CA TYR A 409 -3.05 -5.08 15.63
C TYR A 409 -2.39 -6.42 15.29
N THR A 410 -1.70 -6.50 14.15
CA THR A 410 -1.05 -7.76 13.73
C THR A 410 0.27 -7.99 14.45
N VAL A 411 0.62 -9.26 14.69
CA VAL A 411 1.93 -9.65 15.21
C VAL A 411 2.93 -9.78 14.07
N LYS A 412 4.08 -9.09 14.19
CA LYS A 412 5.11 -8.99 13.15
C LYS A 412 6.53 -9.24 13.71
N ASP A 413 7.52 -8.51 13.20
CA ASP A 413 8.95 -8.71 13.51
C ASP A 413 9.32 -8.43 14.98
N GLY A 414 8.56 -7.58 15.66
CA GLY A 414 8.74 -7.29 17.10
C GLY A 414 7.85 -8.10 18.04
N GLY A 415 7.13 -9.08 17.52
CA GLY A 415 6.24 -9.94 18.32
C GLY A 415 5.09 -9.18 18.97
N VAL A 416 4.61 -9.72 20.08
CA VAL A 416 3.53 -9.14 20.88
C VAL A 416 3.98 -7.82 21.56
N ILE A 417 5.26 -7.69 21.89
CA ILE A 417 5.79 -6.43 22.46
C ILE A 417 5.55 -5.27 21.49
N GLU A 418 5.88 -5.43 20.22
CA GLU A 418 5.60 -4.41 19.19
C GLU A 418 4.12 -4.06 19.16
N ALA A 419 3.25 -5.08 19.03
CA ALA A 419 1.81 -4.89 18.88
C ALA A 419 1.22 -4.13 20.08
N VAL A 420 1.49 -4.58 21.31
CA VAL A 420 0.97 -3.96 22.53
C VAL A 420 1.47 -2.53 22.71
N CYS A 421 2.77 -2.27 22.48
CA CYS A 421 3.32 -0.93 22.59
C CYS A 421 2.71 0.04 21.57
N LYS A 422 2.61 -0.37 20.29
CA LYS A 422 2.04 0.46 19.23
C LYS A 422 0.55 0.73 19.42
N MET A 423 -0.21 -0.25 19.92
CA MET A 423 -1.61 -0.04 20.31
C MET A 423 -1.73 0.98 21.46
N ALA A 424 -0.86 0.89 22.43
CA ALA A 424 -0.92 1.71 23.66
C ALA A 424 -0.47 3.17 23.44
N PHE A 425 0.46 3.44 22.54
CA PHE A 425 1.04 4.77 22.31
C PHE A 425 -0.02 5.84 22.00
N GLY A 426 -1.02 5.53 21.17
CA GLY A 426 -1.98 6.51 20.66
C GLY A 426 -2.84 7.16 21.71
N ASN A 427 -3.24 6.45 22.75
CA ASN A 427 -4.04 6.97 23.85
C ASN A 427 -3.26 7.11 25.16
N GLY A 428 -1.97 6.71 25.17
CA GLY A 428 -1.11 6.81 26.34
C GLY A 428 -1.52 5.84 27.46
N LEU A 429 -2.11 4.70 27.10
CA LEU A 429 -2.51 3.68 28.07
C LEU A 429 -1.32 2.80 28.44
N GLY A 430 -1.09 2.59 29.73
CA GLY A 430 -0.16 1.58 30.21
C GLY A 430 -0.66 0.18 29.91
N ALA A 431 0.27 -0.80 29.90
CA ALA A 431 -0.06 -2.21 29.78
C ALA A 431 0.78 -3.06 30.73
N ALA A 432 0.11 -3.88 31.53
CA ALA A 432 0.75 -4.88 32.37
C ALA A 432 0.75 -6.22 31.62
N PHE A 433 1.91 -6.66 31.17
CA PHE A 433 2.08 -7.96 30.50
C PHE A 433 1.85 -9.11 31.46
N ASN A 434 1.20 -10.16 30.98
CA ASN A 434 0.92 -11.34 31.78
C ASN A 434 2.20 -12.16 32.05
N THR A 435 2.55 -12.36 33.32
CA THR A 435 3.75 -13.08 33.74
C THR A 435 3.64 -14.61 33.67
N ASP A 436 2.47 -15.14 33.34
CA ASP A 436 2.30 -16.58 33.08
C ASP A 436 2.96 -17.03 31.78
N HIS A 437 3.32 -16.08 30.91
CA HIS A 437 4.06 -16.31 29.67
C HIS A 437 5.50 -15.81 29.78
N THR A 438 6.42 -16.53 29.15
CA THR A 438 7.83 -16.15 29.15
C THR A 438 8.06 -14.90 28.28
N LEU A 439 9.07 -14.12 28.63
CA LEU A 439 9.46 -12.95 27.86
C LEU A 439 9.87 -13.32 26.42
N ALA A 440 10.52 -14.48 26.23
CA ALA A 440 10.86 -15.01 24.91
C ALA A 440 9.61 -15.19 24.03
N SER A 441 8.49 -15.68 24.59
CA SER A 441 7.25 -15.87 23.84
C SER A 441 6.61 -14.55 23.35
N TYR A 442 6.97 -13.42 23.94
CA TYR A 442 6.46 -12.10 23.55
C TYR A 442 7.23 -11.46 22.40
N VAL A 443 8.43 -11.95 22.07
CA VAL A 443 9.22 -11.50 20.92
C VAL A 443 9.12 -12.43 19.72
N GLU A 444 8.43 -13.57 19.85
CA GLU A 444 8.21 -14.50 18.75
C GLU A 444 7.51 -13.83 17.56
N LYS A 445 8.07 -14.04 16.38
CA LYS A 445 7.56 -13.47 15.11
C LYS A 445 6.40 -14.29 14.56
N ASN A 446 5.30 -14.31 15.30
CA ASN A 446 4.11 -15.09 14.99
C ASN A 446 3.22 -14.39 13.95
N TYR A 447 3.75 -14.17 12.74
CA TYR A 447 2.98 -13.64 11.62
C TYR A 447 1.67 -14.41 11.42
N GLY A 448 0.62 -13.69 11.09
CA GLY A 448 -0.75 -14.19 11.01
C GLY A 448 -1.52 -14.06 12.31
N ASN A 449 -0.85 -14.01 13.47
CA ASN A 449 -1.53 -13.75 14.75
C ASN A 449 -1.98 -12.28 14.81
N ILE A 450 -3.06 -12.04 15.57
CA ILE A 450 -3.62 -10.69 15.77
C ILE A 450 -3.81 -10.47 17.26
N VAL A 451 -3.32 -9.36 17.79
CA VAL A 451 -3.65 -8.89 19.13
C VAL A 451 -4.95 -8.11 19.07
N VAL A 452 -5.92 -8.49 19.87
CA VAL A 452 -7.24 -7.85 19.95
C VAL A 452 -7.49 -7.28 21.35
N GLU A 453 -8.12 -6.10 21.41
CA GLU A 453 -8.60 -5.51 22.65
C GLU A 453 -10.03 -5.90 22.91
N VAL A 454 -10.31 -6.47 24.07
CA VAL A 454 -11.65 -6.84 24.51
C VAL A 454 -11.89 -6.42 25.96
N LYS A 455 -13.14 -6.29 26.35
CA LYS A 455 -13.50 -5.93 27.72
C LYS A 455 -13.21 -7.05 28.72
N SER A 456 -13.40 -8.30 28.30
CA SER A 456 -13.15 -9.47 29.15
C SER A 456 -12.95 -10.71 28.29
N GLU A 457 -12.38 -11.78 28.88
CA GLU A 457 -12.21 -13.07 28.21
C GLU A 457 -13.53 -13.71 27.73
N LYS A 458 -14.67 -13.34 28.34
CA LYS A 458 -16.00 -13.80 27.90
C LYS A 458 -16.37 -13.36 26.49
N ASP A 459 -15.69 -12.32 25.98
CA ASP A 459 -15.90 -11.78 24.66
C ASP A 459 -15.07 -12.50 23.57
N LEU A 460 -14.16 -13.42 23.96
CA LEU A 460 -13.24 -14.14 23.05
C LEU A 460 -13.80 -15.51 22.58
N VAL A 461 -15.11 -15.63 22.48
CA VAL A 461 -15.77 -16.89 22.14
C VAL A 461 -15.37 -17.34 20.72
N GLY A 462 -14.92 -18.59 20.60
CA GLY A 462 -14.56 -19.21 19.32
C GLY A 462 -13.12 -18.96 18.86
N LEU A 463 -12.36 -18.17 19.61
CA LEU A 463 -10.96 -17.88 19.35
C LEU A 463 -10.03 -18.87 20.07
N ASP A 464 -8.90 -19.18 19.41
CA ASP A 464 -7.73 -19.81 20.02
C ASP A 464 -6.79 -18.66 20.43
N TYR A 465 -6.67 -18.37 21.71
CA TYR A 465 -6.02 -17.15 22.19
C TYR A 465 -5.21 -17.37 23.46
N ARG A 466 -4.33 -16.41 23.75
CA ARG A 466 -3.75 -16.19 25.08
C ARG A 466 -3.90 -14.73 25.49
N VAL A 467 -4.20 -14.47 26.76
CA VAL A 467 -4.21 -13.11 27.30
C VAL A 467 -2.76 -12.65 27.51
N VAL A 468 -2.37 -11.57 26.84
CA VAL A 468 -0.98 -11.08 26.81
C VAL A 468 -0.75 -9.87 27.71
N ALA A 469 -1.76 -9.01 27.91
CA ALA A 469 -1.64 -7.85 28.77
C ALA A 469 -3.00 -7.34 29.26
N THR A 470 -2.97 -6.54 30.34
CA THR A 470 -4.11 -5.76 30.81
C THR A 470 -3.77 -4.28 30.72
N LEU A 471 -4.65 -3.50 30.07
CA LEU A 471 -4.50 -2.05 29.93
C LEU A 471 -4.78 -1.33 31.26
N ASN A 472 -4.05 -0.23 31.49
CA ASN A 472 -4.20 0.57 32.72
C ASN A 472 -3.80 2.04 32.49
N ASP A 473 -4.02 2.89 33.49
CA ASP A 473 -3.73 4.33 33.45
C ASP A 473 -2.32 4.69 33.98
N SER A 474 -1.42 3.72 34.13
CA SER A 474 -0.09 3.96 34.73
C SER A 474 0.89 4.70 33.82
N GLU A 475 0.58 4.85 32.53
CA GLU A 475 1.48 5.36 31.49
C GLU A 475 2.82 4.58 31.41
N LYS A 476 2.79 3.29 31.76
CA LYS A 476 3.97 2.40 31.76
C LYS A 476 3.63 1.04 31.17
N PHE A 477 4.61 0.43 30.53
CA PHE A 477 4.63 -1.00 30.25
C PHE A 477 5.32 -1.71 31.39
N SER A 478 4.75 -2.81 31.86
CA SER A 478 5.30 -3.59 32.97
C SER A 478 5.24 -5.10 32.71
N TYR A 479 6.25 -5.81 33.22
CA TYR A 479 6.30 -7.26 33.30
C TYR A 479 6.85 -7.64 34.68
N GLY A 480 6.02 -8.13 35.56
CA GLY A 480 6.36 -8.28 36.99
C GLY A 480 6.71 -6.94 37.63
N MET A 481 7.93 -6.82 38.12
CA MET A 481 8.44 -5.59 38.76
C MET A 481 9.14 -4.64 37.76
N ASP A 482 9.46 -5.13 36.56
CA ASP A 482 10.18 -4.33 35.55
C ASP A 482 9.23 -3.40 34.85
N THR A 483 9.64 -2.16 34.67
CA THR A 483 8.79 -1.14 34.03
C THR A 483 9.56 -0.21 33.11
N ILE A 484 8.93 0.20 32.02
CA ILE A 484 9.40 1.27 31.13
C ILE A 484 8.24 2.24 30.87
N SER A 485 8.51 3.55 30.90
CA SER A 485 7.47 4.54 30.60
C SER A 485 7.10 4.54 29.12
N ILE A 486 5.83 4.87 28.80
CA ILE A 486 5.37 5.02 27.41
C ILE A 486 6.19 6.08 26.69
N GLN A 487 6.52 7.19 27.37
CA GLN A 487 7.33 8.26 26.80
C GLN A 487 8.72 7.78 26.39
N GLU A 488 9.40 7.00 27.24
CA GLU A 488 10.72 6.42 26.94
C GLU A 488 10.62 5.41 25.80
N ALA A 489 9.67 4.49 25.86
CA ALA A 489 9.43 3.48 24.84
C ALA A 489 9.14 4.11 23.46
N TYR A 490 8.30 5.13 23.41
CA TYR A 490 8.00 5.85 22.17
C TYR A 490 9.22 6.62 21.64
N ALA A 491 10.00 7.25 22.51
CA ALA A 491 11.23 7.94 22.11
C ALA A 491 12.23 6.97 21.46
N ILE A 492 12.38 5.76 22.02
CA ILE A 492 13.22 4.70 21.47
C ILE A 492 12.70 4.22 20.12
N ASN A 493 11.39 4.00 19.99
CA ASN A 493 10.78 3.56 18.73
C ASN A 493 10.98 4.58 17.60
N LYS A 494 11.00 5.86 17.91
CA LYS A 494 11.19 6.95 16.96
C LYS A 494 12.64 7.18 16.56
N ALA A 495 13.58 6.94 17.47
CA ALA A 495 14.98 7.33 17.34
C ALA A 495 15.72 6.79 16.11
N PRO A 496 15.53 5.54 15.65
CA PRO A 496 16.34 4.97 14.55
C PRO A 496 16.24 5.75 13.23
N LEU A 497 15.08 6.33 12.92
CA LEU A 497 14.86 7.07 11.68
C LEU A 497 14.93 8.60 11.84
N GLU A 498 15.06 9.12 13.05
CA GLU A 498 15.00 10.56 13.32
C GLU A 498 16.14 11.35 12.66
N SER A 499 17.29 10.73 12.42
CA SER A 499 18.43 11.37 11.74
C SER A 499 18.22 11.53 10.24
N VAL A 500 17.40 10.65 9.62
CA VAL A 500 17.13 10.63 8.17
C VAL A 500 15.80 11.31 7.87
N TYR A 501 14.80 11.04 8.69
CA TYR A 501 13.44 11.58 8.57
C TYR A 501 13.02 12.22 9.91
N PRO A 502 13.53 13.40 10.24
CA PRO A 502 13.20 14.06 11.50
C PRO A 502 11.71 14.36 11.61
N THR A 503 11.13 14.07 12.77
CA THR A 503 9.71 14.34 13.06
C THR A 503 9.46 15.81 13.42
N ARG A 504 10.52 16.58 13.65
CA ARG A 504 10.46 18.02 13.94
C ARG A 504 11.57 18.76 13.21
N GLU A 505 11.24 19.91 12.69
CA GLU A 505 12.25 20.89 12.30
C GLU A 505 13.06 21.35 13.53
N LYS A 506 14.28 21.83 13.30
CA LYS A 506 15.08 22.44 14.38
C LYS A 506 14.26 23.56 14.99
N ALA A 507 13.88 23.40 16.25
CA ALA A 507 13.07 24.40 16.93
C ALA A 507 13.80 25.75 16.96
N PRO A 508 13.08 26.88 16.73
CA PRO A 508 13.65 28.19 16.99
C PRO A 508 14.08 28.28 18.46
N THR A 509 15.19 28.92 18.71
CA THR A 509 15.77 29.08 20.05
C THR A 509 14.94 29.98 20.97
N GLN A 510 13.87 30.57 20.45
CA GLN A 510 13.03 31.50 21.20
C GLN A 510 11.80 30.78 21.76
N GLU A 511 11.60 30.85 23.05
CA GLU A 511 10.41 30.36 23.72
C GLU A 511 9.17 31.18 23.32
N ILE A 512 8.15 30.52 22.77
CA ILE A 512 6.90 31.17 22.40
C ILE A 512 5.96 31.07 23.59
N LYS A 513 5.57 32.22 24.15
CA LYS A 513 4.52 32.27 25.16
C LYS A 513 3.18 31.99 24.52
N VAL A 514 2.61 30.84 24.84
CA VAL A 514 1.27 30.47 24.39
C VAL A 514 0.24 31.01 25.39
N ALA A 515 -0.73 31.77 24.90
CA ALA A 515 -1.87 32.20 25.72
C ALA A 515 -2.85 31.02 25.86
N GLU A 516 -3.02 30.54 27.08
CA GLU A 516 -3.99 29.50 27.38
C GLU A 516 -5.34 30.11 27.77
N CYS A 517 -6.38 29.73 27.08
CA CYS A 517 -7.75 30.07 27.49
C CYS A 517 -8.21 29.04 28.54
N LYS A 518 -8.14 29.44 29.83
CA LYS A 518 -8.51 28.58 30.98
C LYS A 518 -10.01 28.55 31.29
N THR A 519 -10.77 29.39 30.65
CA THR A 519 -12.21 29.48 30.88
C THR A 519 -12.96 29.22 29.58
N ARG A 520 -13.92 28.31 29.62
CA ARG A 520 -14.82 28.07 28.49
C ARG A 520 -15.81 29.23 28.37
N SER A 521 -15.98 29.73 27.16
CA SER A 521 -17.03 30.75 26.93
C SER A 521 -18.39 30.21 27.36
N THR A 522 -19.11 30.97 28.15
CA THR A 522 -20.51 30.71 28.54
C THR A 522 -21.49 31.33 27.58
N LEU A 523 -21.02 32.03 26.54
CA LEU A 523 -21.89 32.64 25.54
C LEU A 523 -22.63 31.52 24.80
N LYS A 524 -23.96 31.63 24.81
CA LYS A 524 -24.84 30.74 24.04
C LYS A 524 -25.53 31.58 22.97
N ALA A 525 -25.79 30.93 21.82
CA ALA A 525 -26.64 31.57 20.81
C ALA A 525 -28.00 31.95 21.40
N LYS A 526 -28.47 33.14 21.08
CA LYS A 526 -29.80 33.62 21.52
C LYS A 526 -30.93 32.82 20.87
N GLN A 527 -30.66 32.26 19.72
CA GLN A 527 -31.61 31.44 18.96
C GLN A 527 -30.85 30.22 18.40
N TYR A 528 -31.43 29.05 18.58
CA TYR A 528 -30.94 27.81 17.93
C TYR A 528 -31.52 27.74 16.52
N ILE A 529 -30.66 27.55 15.53
CA ILE A 529 -31.01 27.34 14.14
C ILE A 529 -30.43 25.99 13.73
N GLU A 530 -31.28 25.04 13.39
CA GLU A 530 -30.90 23.68 13.03
C GLU A 530 -30.07 23.64 11.73
N THR A 531 -30.46 24.45 10.76
CA THR A 531 -29.78 24.62 9.48
C THR A 531 -29.41 26.10 9.26
N PRO A 532 -28.24 26.53 9.76
CA PRO A 532 -27.84 27.93 9.61
C PRO A 532 -27.54 28.28 8.15
N LEU A 533 -27.95 29.48 7.72
CA LEU A 533 -27.56 30.04 6.44
C LEU A 533 -26.15 30.62 6.55
N VAL A 534 -25.24 30.09 5.73
CA VAL A 534 -23.86 30.57 5.60
C VAL A 534 -23.72 31.40 4.33
N VAL A 535 -23.19 32.61 4.44
CA VAL A 535 -22.88 33.48 3.30
C VAL A 535 -21.36 33.48 3.10
N ILE A 536 -20.91 33.07 1.90
CA ILE A 536 -19.50 33.06 1.51
C ILE A 536 -19.31 34.17 0.47
N PRO A 537 -18.82 35.36 0.85
CA PRO A 537 -18.57 36.43 -0.11
C PRO A 537 -17.35 36.09 -0.97
N VAL A 538 -17.46 36.22 -2.28
CA VAL A 538 -16.39 36.02 -3.25
C VAL A 538 -15.99 37.32 -3.87
N PHE A 539 -14.72 37.68 -3.73
CA PHE A 539 -14.12 38.87 -4.32
C PHE A 539 -13.00 38.49 -5.30
N PRO A 540 -12.55 39.40 -6.16
CA PRO A 540 -11.37 39.12 -6.96
C PRO A 540 -10.16 38.71 -6.09
N GLY A 541 -9.60 37.50 -6.32
CA GLY A 541 -8.52 36.93 -5.52
C GLY A 541 -8.95 36.10 -4.31
N THR A 542 -10.25 35.87 -4.09
CA THR A 542 -10.73 34.91 -3.08
C THR A 542 -10.32 33.49 -3.49
N ASN A 543 -9.85 32.72 -2.52
CA ASN A 543 -9.51 31.30 -2.67
C ASN A 543 -10.40 30.45 -1.75
N CYS A 544 -10.53 29.17 -2.08
CA CYS A 544 -11.20 28.14 -1.27
C CYS A 544 -12.72 28.37 -1.06
N GLU A 545 -13.38 29.21 -1.86
CA GLU A 545 -14.82 29.45 -1.75
C GLU A 545 -15.64 28.18 -2.06
N TYR A 546 -15.18 27.37 -3.02
CA TYR A 546 -15.82 26.10 -3.34
C TYR A 546 -15.67 25.07 -2.22
N ASP A 547 -14.50 25.00 -1.61
CA ASP A 547 -14.23 24.09 -0.50
C ASP A 547 -15.02 24.52 0.74
N SER A 548 -15.09 25.83 1.00
CA SER A 548 -15.91 26.37 2.08
C SER A 548 -17.41 26.11 1.88
N ALA A 549 -17.88 26.19 0.63
CA ALA A 549 -19.28 25.88 0.31
C ALA A 549 -19.60 24.37 0.43
N LYS A 550 -18.60 23.52 0.22
CA LYS A 550 -18.73 22.07 0.35
C LYS A 550 -18.72 21.63 1.81
N ALA A 551 -17.90 22.26 2.66
CA ALA A 551 -17.83 21.98 4.10
C ALA A 551 -19.10 22.40 4.85
#